data_76e760cf27b65c1218dca2f1a9e4be00
#
_entry.id   76e760cf27b65c1218dca2f1a9e4be00
#
_cell.length_a   1.000
_cell.length_b   1.000
_cell.length_c   1.000
_cell.angle_alpha   90.00
_cell.angle_beta   90.00
_cell.angle_gamma   90.00
#
_symmetry.space_group_name_H-M   'P 1'
#
loop_
_entity.id
_entity.type
_entity.pdbx_description
1 polymer ?
#
loop_
_entity_poly.entity_id
_entity_poly.type
_entity_poly.pdbx_seq_one_letter_code
_entity_poly.pdbx_strand_id
1 'polypeptide(L)'
;MGFFTEEIAIDLGTANTLIIHNDKVVINSPSIVAMDRASKKIIAIGEEAKFMQGKTHENIKTIRPLKDGVIADFEASEKMISELIRSIPTLKKRWFSPSLTMVICIPSGITEVEMRAVKESAERVNGKEVYLIHEPMAAAIGIGIDIVKPKGNMVVDIGGGTTEIAVIALAGIVCEKSLRSEEHTFELQSPC
;
A
#
# COMPACT_ATOMS: atom_id res chain seq x y z
N MET A 1 -1.98 -28.37 17.40
CA MET A 1 -1.78 -27.02 17.95
C MET A 1 -2.11 -26.04 16.82
N GLY A 2 -3.25 -25.38 16.88
CA GLY A 2 -3.62 -24.37 15.89
C GLY A 2 -2.69 -23.18 16.05
N PHE A 3 -1.86 -22.92 15.07
CA PHE A 3 -1.14 -21.66 14.99
C PHE A 3 -2.20 -20.57 14.82
N PHE A 4 -2.25 -19.63 15.76
CA PHE A 4 -3.12 -18.47 15.63
C PHE A 4 -2.65 -17.67 14.41
N THR A 5 -3.48 -17.68 13.37
CA THR A 5 -3.30 -16.85 12.19
C THR A 5 -4.09 -15.57 12.44
N GLU A 6 -3.48 -14.43 12.22
CA GLU A 6 -4.14 -13.11 12.28
C GLU A 6 -4.32 -12.59 10.87
N GLU A 7 -5.41 -11.88 10.64
CA GLU A 7 -5.75 -11.33 9.33
C GLU A 7 -5.49 -9.83 9.32
N ILE A 8 -4.76 -9.35 8.31
CA ILE A 8 -4.54 -7.93 8.09
C ILE A 8 -4.82 -7.56 6.65
N ALA A 9 -5.37 -6.38 6.43
CA ALA A 9 -5.45 -5.77 5.12
C ALA A 9 -4.51 -4.56 5.08
N ILE A 10 -3.78 -4.41 3.97
CA ILE A 10 -2.78 -3.36 3.78
C ILE A 10 -3.10 -2.61 2.49
N ASP A 11 -3.26 -1.31 2.60
CA ASP A 11 -3.26 -0.40 1.47
C ASP A 11 -1.91 0.31 1.41
N LEU A 12 -1.12 -0.03 0.39
CA LEU A 12 0.23 0.51 0.19
C LEU A 12 0.19 1.75 -0.72
N GLY A 13 -0.45 2.81 -0.25
CA GLY A 13 -0.54 4.04 -1.02
C GLY A 13 0.78 4.82 -1.14
N THR A 14 0.93 5.57 -2.23
CA THR A 14 2.10 6.45 -2.47
C THR A 14 2.25 7.52 -1.38
N ALA A 15 1.16 8.09 -0.89
CA ALA A 15 1.17 9.11 0.15
C ALA A 15 1.17 8.51 1.54
N ASN A 16 0.26 7.59 1.82
CA ASN A 16 0.04 6.96 3.11
C ASN A 16 -0.13 5.45 2.96
N THR A 17 0.33 4.72 3.95
CA THR A 17 0.04 3.29 4.13
C THR A 17 -1.01 3.12 5.22
N LEU A 18 -2.07 2.38 4.91
CA LEU A 18 -3.12 1.99 5.85
C LEU A 18 -2.99 0.51 6.18
N ILE A 19 -3.16 0.15 7.46
CA ILE A 19 -3.28 -1.25 7.86
C ILE A 19 -4.56 -1.41 8.69
N ILE A 20 -5.35 -2.38 8.30
CA ILE A 20 -6.57 -2.80 8.99
C ILE A 20 -6.28 -4.14 9.66
N HIS A 21 -6.67 -4.24 10.92
CA HIS A 21 -6.61 -5.46 11.71
C HIS A 21 -7.87 -5.54 12.60
N ASN A 22 -8.57 -6.69 12.59
CA ASN A 22 -9.82 -6.87 13.30
C ASN A 22 -10.86 -5.76 12.97
N ASP A 23 -11.10 -5.51 11.69
CA ASP A 23 -12.05 -4.53 11.16
C ASP A 23 -11.81 -3.07 11.61
N LYS A 24 -10.60 -2.77 12.06
CA LYS A 24 -10.21 -1.43 12.49
C LYS A 24 -8.94 -0.99 11.82
N VAL A 25 -8.91 0.28 11.41
CA VAL A 25 -7.66 0.92 10.99
C VAL A 25 -6.76 1.03 12.21
N VAL A 26 -5.67 0.27 12.22
CA VAL A 26 -4.68 0.25 13.30
C VAL A 26 -3.43 1.05 12.97
N ILE A 27 -3.16 1.26 11.69
CA ILE A 27 -2.09 2.12 11.17
C ILE A 27 -2.67 3.02 10.09
N ASN A 28 -2.35 4.29 10.16
CA ASN A 28 -2.49 5.27 9.08
C ASN A 28 -1.24 6.14 9.15
N SER A 29 -0.31 5.88 8.27
CA SER A 29 1.04 6.45 8.35
C SER A 29 1.54 6.90 6.99
N PRO A 30 2.22 8.05 6.89
CA PRO A 30 2.87 8.46 5.64
C PRO A 30 3.82 7.38 5.13
N SER A 31 3.78 7.13 3.82
CA SER A 31 4.66 6.17 3.14
C SER A 31 6.05 6.78 2.91
N ILE A 32 6.78 6.98 4.00
CA ILE A 32 8.13 7.56 3.99
C ILE A 32 9.01 6.92 5.07
N VAL A 33 10.28 6.74 4.75
CA VAL A 33 11.29 6.24 5.66
C VAL A 33 12.49 7.17 5.72
N ALA A 34 13.08 7.32 6.90
CA ALA A 34 14.40 7.91 7.07
C ALA A 34 15.40 6.79 7.36
N MET A 35 16.49 6.76 6.60
CA MET A 35 17.52 5.74 6.78
C MET A 35 18.92 6.35 6.73
N ASP A 36 19.84 5.70 7.44
CA ASP A 36 21.25 5.96 7.35
C ASP A 36 21.79 5.51 5.99
N ARG A 37 22.53 6.38 5.31
CA ARG A 37 23.03 6.12 3.95
C ARG A 37 24.06 5.00 3.89
N ALA A 38 24.91 4.90 4.91
CA ALA A 38 26.00 3.94 4.96
C ALA A 38 25.52 2.55 5.38
N SER A 39 24.83 2.47 6.51
CA SER A 39 24.38 1.19 7.09
C SER A 39 23.05 0.69 6.54
N LYS A 40 22.30 1.52 5.79
CA LYS A 40 20.95 1.21 5.33
C LYS A 40 19.95 0.92 6.45
N LYS A 41 20.27 1.29 7.68
CA LYS A 41 19.42 1.09 8.83
C LYS A 41 18.29 2.11 8.83
N ILE A 42 17.07 1.66 9.11
CA ILE A 42 15.92 2.55 9.34
C ILE A 42 16.13 3.30 10.64
N ILE A 43 15.97 4.62 10.58
CA ILE A 43 16.05 5.56 11.71
C ILE A 43 14.64 5.93 12.17
N ALA A 44 13.74 6.20 11.20
CA ALA A 44 12.36 6.56 11.46
C ALA A 44 11.46 6.15 10.28
N ILE A 45 10.17 6.00 10.55
CA ILE A 45 9.13 5.73 9.56
C ILE A 45 7.93 6.65 9.78
N GLY A 46 7.11 6.81 8.75
CA GLY A 46 5.85 7.53 8.84
C GLY A 46 6.01 9.00 9.23
N GLU A 47 5.24 9.46 10.21
CA GLU A 47 5.22 10.86 10.62
C GLU A 47 6.60 11.37 11.08
N GLU A 48 7.35 10.55 11.80
CA GLU A 48 8.70 10.93 12.25
C GLU A 48 9.63 11.14 11.05
N ALA A 49 9.62 10.21 10.10
CA ALA A 49 10.43 10.34 8.89
C ALA A 49 9.99 11.53 8.03
N LYS A 50 8.68 11.80 7.95
CA LYS A 50 8.11 12.97 7.27
C LYS A 50 8.59 14.27 7.91
N PHE A 51 8.64 14.33 9.23
CA PHE A 51 9.15 15.50 9.95
C PHE A 51 10.63 15.75 9.69
N MET A 52 11.39 14.70 9.40
CA MET A 52 12.82 14.78 9.06
C MET A 52 13.06 15.23 7.62
N GLN A 53 12.08 15.14 6.74
CA GLN A 53 12.23 15.45 5.31
C GLN A 53 12.71 16.89 5.09
N GLY A 54 13.80 17.03 4.33
CA GLY A 54 14.42 18.33 4.06
C GLY A 54 15.21 18.94 5.23
N LYS A 55 15.32 18.26 6.37
CA LYS A 55 15.97 18.75 7.59
C LYS A 55 17.08 17.82 8.11
N THR A 56 17.40 16.76 7.36
CA THR A 56 18.36 15.75 7.78
C THR A 56 19.80 16.14 7.47
N HIS A 57 20.72 15.67 8.32
CA HIS A 57 22.15 15.68 7.99
C HIS A 57 22.42 14.81 6.75
N GLU A 58 23.50 15.09 6.02
CA GLU A 58 23.85 14.41 4.77
C GLU A 58 23.97 12.88 4.88
N ASN A 59 24.26 12.35 6.06
CA ASN A 59 24.31 10.91 6.31
C ASN A 59 22.92 10.24 6.40
N ILE A 60 21.86 11.01 6.51
CA ILE A 60 20.48 10.50 6.60
C ILE A 60 19.75 10.91 5.33
N LYS A 61 19.06 9.96 4.70
CA LYS A 61 18.15 10.25 3.60
C LYS A 61 16.72 9.88 3.96
N THR A 62 15.78 10.73 3.57
CA THR A 62 14.36 10.38 3.56
C THR A 62 13.97 9.89 2.18
N ILE A 63 13.23 8.79 2.13
CA ILE A 63 12.82 8.12 0.90
C ILE A 63 11.33 7.86 0.97
N ARG A 64 10.63 8.07 -0.14
CA ARG A 64 9.31 7.49 -0.38
C ARG A 64 9.50 6.17 -1.13
N PRO A 65 9.27 5.01 -0.47
CA PRO A 65 9.50 3.71 -1.09
C PRO A 65 8.54 3.42 -2.23
N LEU A 66 7.38 4.09 -2.19
CA LEU A 66 6.34 4.01 -3.20
C LEU A 66 6.27 5.35 -3.94
N LYS A 67 6.26 5.29 -5.25
CA LYS A 67 6.15 6.45 -6.13
C LYS A 67 5.23 6.10 -7.30
N ASP A 68 4.26 6.93 -7.58
CA ASP A 68 3.33 6.79 -8.72
C ASP A 68 2.65 5.40 -8.79
N GLY A 69 2.24 4.88 -7.61
CA GLY A 69 1.61 3.58 -7.49
C GLY A 69 2.54 2.37 -7.62
N VAL A 70 3.85 2.56 -7.76
CA VAL A 70 4.81 1.47 -7.89
C VAL A 70 5.84 1.46 -6.77
N ILE A 71 6.47 0.31 -6.55
CA ILE A 71 7.57 0.19 -5.60
C ILE A 71 8.84 0.74 -6.25
N ALA A 72 9.27 1.92 -5.84
CA ALA A 72 10.49 2.56 -6.32
C ALA A 72 11.75 2.07 -5.58
N ASP A 73 11.61 1.64 -4.34
CA ASP A 73 12.71 1.10 -3.52
C ASP A 73 12.21 -0.10 -2.69
N PHE A 74 12.58 -1.30 -3.14
CA PHE A 74 12.15 -2.56 -2.52
C PHE A 74 12.61 -2.72 -1.09
N GLU A 75 13.88 -2.45 -0.84
CA GLU A 75 14.48 -2.61 0.48
C GLU A 75 13.81 -1.66 1.49
N ALA A 76 13.58 -0.42 1.07
CA ALA A 76 12.89 0.56 1.90
C ALA A 76 11.41 0.19 2.12
N SER A 77 10.72 -0.33 1.08
CA SER A 77 9.32 -0.80 1.20
C SER A 77 9.19 -1.97 2.17
N GLU A 78 10.02 -3.00 2.01
CA GLU A 78 10.03 -4.18 2.89
C GLU A 78 10.26 -3.77 4.35
N LYS A 79 11.27 -2.94 4.59
CA LYS A 79 11.57 -2.43 5.93
C LYS A 79 10.44 -1.60 6.51
N MET A 80 9.83 -0.73 5.69
CA MET A 80 8.68 0.08 6.11
C MET A 80 7.51 -0.81 6.52
N ILE A 81 7.12 -1.75 5.67
CA ILE A 81 6.01 -2.69 5.94
C ILE A 81 6.31 -3.48 7.21
N SER A 82 7.54 -4.01 7.34
CA SER A 82 7.97 -4.77 8.52
C SER A 82 7.82 -3.96 9.82
N GLU A 83 8.31 -2.73 9.83
CA GLU A 83 8.23 -1.89 11.02
C GLU A 83 6.79 -1.45 11.32
N LEU A 84 5.97 -1.15 10.29
CA LEU A 84 4.56 -0.84 10.47
C LEU A 84 3.80 -2.03 11.07
N ILE A 85 4.00 -3.26 10.56
CA ILE A 85 3.36 -4.46 11.12
C ILE A 85 3.83 -4.70 12.56
N ARG A 86 5.12 -4.57 12.85
CA ARG A 86 5.66 -4.68 14.21
C ARG A 86 5.12 -3.64 15.17
N SER A 87 4.70 -2.48 14.66
CA SER A 87 4.13 -1.41 15.48
C SER A 87 2.66 -1.65 15.88
N ILE A 88 1.98 -2.64 15.27
CA ILE A 88 0.58 -2.97 15.56
C ILE A 88 0.46 -3.38 17.04
N PRO A 89 -0.31 -2.62 17.86
CA PRO A 89 -0.31 -2.82 19.31
C PRO A 89 -0.79 -4.21 19.74
N THR A 90 -1.72 -4.79 18.99
CA THR A 90 -2.31 -6.10 19.27
C THR A 90 -1.35 -7.25 18.98
N LEU A 91 -0.47 -7.09 17.99
CA LEU A 91 0.56 -8.08 17.64
C LEU A 91 1.79 -7.95 18.53
N LYS A 92 2.14 -6.72 18.94
CA LYS A 92 3.33 -6.41 19.75
C LYS A 92 3.29 -7.03 21.15
N LYS A 93 2.11 -7.28 21.71
CA LYS A 93 1.92 -7.83 23.06
C LYS A 93 2.07 -9.35 23.14
N ARG A 94 2.26 -10.05 22.03
CA ARG A 94 2.33 -11.50 22.00
C ARG A 94 3.76 -11.99 22.12
N TRP A 95 3.96 -13.04 22.91
CA TRP A 95 5.26 -13.73 23.10
C TRP A 95 5.76 -14.37 21.80
N PHE A 96 4.84 -14.80 20.91
CA PHE A 96 5.15 -15.36 19.59
C PHE A 96 4.53 -14.51 18.51
N SER A 97 5.29 -14.19 17.46
CA SER A 97 4.75 -13.57 16.24
C SER A 97 3.75 -14.52 15.58
N PRO A 98 2.47 -14.16 15.45
CA PRO A 98 1.52 -14.98 14.73
C PRO A 98 1.89 -15.05 13.24
N SER A 99 1.49 -16.12 12.56
CA SER A 99 1.47 -16.10 11.11
C SER A 99 0.34 -15.18 10.63
N LEU A 100 0.57 -14.48 9.54
CA LEU A 100 -0.36 -13.49 9.01
C LEU A 100 -0.97 -13.98 7.70
N THR A 101 -2.29 -13.88 7.58
CA THR A 101 -2.99 -13.84 6.30
C THR A 101 -3.11 -12.38 5.92
N MET A 102 -2.57 -12.01 4.76
CA MET A 102 -2.50 -10.63 4.31
C MET A 102 -3.29 -10.44 3.02
N VAL A 103 -4.12 -9.41 2.98
CA VAL A 103 -4.71 -8.87 1.75
C VAL A 103 -4.04 -7.52 1.49
N ILE A 104 -3.41 -7.36 0.32
CA ILE A 104 -2.66 -6.16 -0.03
C ILE A 104 -3.26 -5.54 -1.27
N CYS A 105 -3.65 -4.27 -1.19
CA CYS A 105 -4.09 -3.49 -2.33
C CYS A 105 -2.90 -3.17 -3.25
N ILE A 106 -3.13 -3.33 -4.55
CA ILE A 106 -2.16 -3.04 -5.60
C ILE A 106 -2.80 -2.17 -6.69
N PRO A 107 -2.05 -1.25 -7.30
CA PRO A 107 -2.54 -0.47 -8.43
C PRO A 107 -2.88 -1.33 -9.64
N SER A 108 -3.81 -0.87 -10.47
CA SER A 108 -4.20 -1.58 -11.69
C SER A 108 -3.07 -1.71 -12.71
N GLY A 109 -2.21 -0.71 -12.79
CA GLY A 109 -1.09 -0.67 -13.75
C GLY A 109 0.18 -1.39 -13.29
N ILE A 110 0.12 -2.19 -12.22
CA ILE A 110 1.28 -2.88 -11.67
C ILE A 110 1.75 -4.03 -12.58
N THR A 111 3.06 -4.17 -12.75
CA THR A 111 3.65 -5.28 -13.51
C THR A 111 3.70 -6.58 -12.70
N GLU A 112 3.81 -7.71 -13.39
CA GLU A 112 3.98 -9.04 -12.77
C GLU A 112 5.21 -9.11 -11.83
N VAL A 113 6.28 -8.42 -12.19
CA VAL A 113 7.52 -8.35 -11.39
C VAL A 113 7.27 -7.59 -10.09
N GLU A 114 6.55 -6.47 -10.17
CA GLU A 114 6.19 -5.68 -9.00
C GLU A 114 5.20 -6.42 -8.09
N MET A 115 4.19 -7.10 -8.66
CA MET A 115 3.28 -7.96 -7.89
C MET A 115 4.03 -9.05 -7.10
N ARG A 116 4.98 -9.72 -7.76
CA ARG A 116 5.83 -10.72 -7.10
C ARG A 116 6.61 -10.10 -5.96
N ALA A 117 7.15 -8.93 -6.16
CA ALA A 117 7.94 -8.23 -5.19
C ALA A 117 7.14 -7.77 -3.96
N VAL A 118 5.90 -7.28 -4.15
CA VAL A 118 4.97 -7.02 -3.04
C VAL A 118 4.73 -8.29 -2.24
N LYS A 119 4.45 -9.40 -2.94
CA LYS A 119 4.19 -10.69 -2.30
C LYS A 119 5.39 -11.20 -1.52
N GLU A 120 6.59 -11.19 -2.11
CA GLU A 120 7.82 -11.60 -1.44
C GLU A 120 8.12 -10.72 -0.21
N SER A 121 7.89 -9.40 -0.30
CA SER A 121 8.07 -8.49 0.82
C SER A 121 7.11 -8.82 1.98
N ALA A 122 5.85 -9.16 1.67
CA ALA A 122 4.88 -9.57 2.67
C ALA A 122 5.21 -10.93 3.31
N GLU A 123 5.68 -11.88 2.52
CA GLU A 123 6.10 -13.20 3.01
C GLU A 123 7.29 -13.10 3.98
N ARG A 124 8.25 -12.19 3.74
CA ARG A 124 9.39 -11.94 4.62
C ARG A 124 9.00 -11.33 5.97
N VAL A 125 7.85 -10.70 6.07
CA VAL A 125 7.32 -10.14 7.32
C VAL A 125 6.24 -11.02 7.96
N ASN A 126 6.37 -12.33 7.81
CA ASN A 126 5.49 -13.34 8.41
C ASN A 126 4.14 -13.57 7.71
N GLY A 127 3.99 -13.09 6.47
CA GLY A 127 2.87 -13.42 5.62
C GLY A 127 2.91 -14.89 5.22
N LYS A 128 2.01 -15.71 5.79
CA LYS A 128 1.86 -17.12 5.43
C LYS A 128 1.01 -17.28 4.18
N GLU A 129 -0.04 -16.48 4.08
CA GLU A 129 -0.93 -16.42 2.94
C GLU A 129 -1.07 -14.96 2.54
N VAL A 130 -0.70 -14.66 1.28
CA VAL A 130 -0.71 -13.29 0.76
C VAL A 130 -1.59 -13.23 -0.48
N TYR A 131 -2.65 -12.45 -0.39
CA TYR A 131 -3.58 -12.16 -1.47
C TYR A 131 -3.40 -10.74 -1.95
N LEU A 132 -3.38 -10.55 -3.27
CA LEU A 132 -3.33 -9.24 -3.89
C LEU A 132 -4.70 -8.89 -4.45
N ILE A 133 -5.14 -7.65 -4.26
CA ILE A 133 -6.39 -7.13 -4.80
C ILE A 133 -6.12 -5.78 -5.46
N HIS A 134 -6.70 -5.54 -6.63
CA HIS A 134 -6.60 -4.23 -7.28
C HIS A 134 -7.33 -3.14 -6.50
N GLU A 135 -6.72 -1.96 -6.37
CA GLU A 135 -7.27 -0.82 -5.62
C GLU A 135 -8.72 -0.50 -5.98
N PRO A 136 -9.12 -0.39 -7.29
CA PRO A 136 -10.51 -0.10 -7.63
C PRO A 136 -11.49 -1.22 -7.21
N MET A 137 -11.03 -2.48 -7.20
CA MET A 137 -11.85 -3.60 -6.76
C MET A 137 -12.05 -3.55 -5.23
N ALA A 138 -10.99 -3.26 -4.48
CA ALA A 138 -11.06 -3.08 -3.03
C ALA A 138 -11.98 -1.90 -2.68
N ALA A 139 -11.86 -0.78 -3.40
CA ALA A 139 -12.72 0.39 -3.23
C ALA A 139 -14.20 0.04 -3.49
N ALA A 140 -14.50 -0.68 -4.59
CA ALA A 140 -15.86 -1.12 -4.91
C ALA A 140 -16.48 -1.96 -3.80
N ILE A 141 -15.73 -2.93 -3.27
CA ILE A 141 -16.16 -3.78 -2.16
C ILE A 141 -16.37 -2.93 -0.91
N GLY A 142 -15.44 -2.04 -0.61
CA GLY A 142 -15.46 -1.20 0.59
C GLY A 142 -16.66 -0.25 0.67
N ILE A 143 -17.12 0.28 -0.47
CA ILE A 143 -18.33 1.12 -0.54
C ILE A 143 -19.63 0.31 -0.75
N GLY A 144 -19.55 -1.04 -0.73
CA GLY A 144 -20.72 -1.92 -0.78
C GLY A 144 -21.32 -2.09 -2.17
N ILE A 145 -20.56 -1.89 -3.25
CA ILE A 145 -21.02 -2.22 -4.60
C ILE A 145 -21.14 -3.74 -4.72
N ASP A 146 -22.29 -4.21 -5.21
CA ASP A 146 -22.48 -5.62 -5.55
C ASP A 146 -21.73 -5.92 -6.88
N ILE A 147 -20.47 -6.33 -6.72
CA ILE A 147 -19.58 -6.59 -7.85
C ILE A 147 -19.94 -7.86 -8.62
N VAL A 148 -20.77 -8.75 -8.07
CA VAL A 148 -21.12 -10.06 -8.67
C VAL A 148 -22.19 -9.90 -9.75
N LYS A 149 -23.01 -8.86 -9.67
CA LYS A 149 -24.09 -8.64 -10.64
C LYS A 149 -23.55 -8.36 -12.05
N PRO A 150 -24.32 -8.76 -13.09
CA PRO A 150 -24.01 -8.45 -14.49
C PRO A 150 -24.35 -6.98 -14.84
N LYS A 151 -23.89 -6.07 -14.00
CA LYS A 151 -24.07 -4.62 -14.18
C LYS A 151 -22.72 -3.95 -14.04
N GLY A 152 -22.32 -3.18 -15.06
CA GLY A 152 -21.10 -2.39 -15.02
C GLY A 152 -21.21 -1.27 -13.99
N ASN A 153 -20.26 -1.24 -13.05
CA ASN A 153 -20.09 -0.15 -12.10
C ASN A 153 -18.73 0.48 -12.35
N MET A 154 -18.71 1.79 -12.56
CA MET A 154 -17.45 2.53 -12.70
C MET A 154 -17.02 3.05 -11.34
N VAL A 155 -15.78 2.79 -11.00
CA VAL A 155 -15.10 3.30 -9.82
C VAL A 155 -13.97 4.20 -10.27
N VAL A 156 -13.85 5.35 -9.62
CA VAL A 156 -12.73 6.28 -9.78
C VAL A 156 -12.11 6.44 -8.42
N ASP A 157 -10.89 5.94 -8.27
CA ASP A 157 -10.10 6.06 -7.05
C ASP A 157 -8.98 7.08 -7.26
N ILE A 158 -8.97 8.13 -6.46
CA ILE A 158 -8.03 9.25 -6.57
C ILE A 158 -7.08 9.19 -5.39
N GLY A 159 -5.91 8.62 -5.63
CA GLY A 159 -4.84 8.49 -4.65
C GLY A 159 -3.86 9.67 -4.62
N GLY A 160 -2.81 9.54 -3.82
CA GLY A 160 -1.75 10.55 -3.68
C GLY A 160 -0.73 10.58 -4.82
N GLY A 161 -0.67 9.52 -5.65
CA GLY A 161 0.29 9.40 -6.77
C GLY A 161 -0.35 8.88 -8.05
N THR A 162 -1.55 8.30 -7.96
CA THR A 162 -2.28 7.72 -9.08
C THR A 162 -3.76 8.05 -8.99
N THR A 163 -4.42 8.03 -10.14
CA THR A 163 -5.88 7.99 -10.26
C THR A 163 -6.24 6.73 -11.03
N GLU A 164 -6.96 5.82 -10.37
CA GLU A 164 -7.39 4.55 -10.92
C GLU A 164 -8.85 4.64 -11.37
N ILE A 165 -9.13 4.25 -12.61
CA ILE A 165 -10.47 4.19 -13.15
C ILE A 165 -10.73 2.77 -13.61
N ALA A 166 -11.78 2.14 -13.09
CA ALA A 166 -12.13 0.78 -13.49
C ALA A 166 -13.65 0.62 -13.66
N VAL A 167 -14.05 -0.20 -14.61
CA VAL A 167 -15.41 -0.71 -14.75
C VAL A 167 -15.42 -2.16 -14.27
N ILE A 168 -16.25 -2.43 -13.28
CA ILE A 168 -16.33 -3.73 -12.60
C ILE A 168 -17.71 -4.34 -12.86
N ALA A 169 -17.75 -5.60 -13.27
CA ALA A 169 -18.95 -6.42 -13.43
C ALA A 169 -18.58 -7.90 -13.29
N LEU A 170 -19.51 -8.72 -12.80
CA LEU A 170 -19.34 -10.18 -12.69
C LEU A 170 -18.06 -10.57 -11.94
N ALA A 171 -17.78 -9.86 -10.84
CA ALA A 171 -16.59 -10.02 -9.99
C ALA A 171 -15.24 -9.83 -10.72
N GLY A 172 -15.24 -9.19 -11.89
CA GLY A 172 -14.04 -8.91 -12.67
C GLY A 172 -13.92 -7.45 -13.08
N ILE A 173 -12.70 -7.03 -13.35
CA ILE A 173 -12.42 -5.73 -13.98
C ILE A 173 -12.59 -5.91 -15.48
N VAL A 174 -13.58 -5.22 -16.06
CA VAL A 174 -13.90 -5.28 -17.50
C VAL A 174 -12.96 -4.39 -18.31
N CYS A 175 -12.69 -3.20 -17.80
CA CYS A 175 -11.67 -2.29 -18.32
C CYS A 175 -11.15 -1.41 -17.19
N GLU A 176 -9.92 -0.99 -17.34
CA GLU A 176 -9.25 -0.15 -16.36
C GLU A 176 -8.30 0.84 -17.02
N LYS A 177 -8.03 1.93 -16.34
CA LYS A 177 -7.00 2.89 -16.70
C LYS A 177 -6.41 3.51 -15.45
N SER A 178 -5.07 3.51 -15.37
CA SER A 178 -4.32 4.21 -14.33
C SER A 178 -3.68 5.47 -14.94
N LEU A 179 -3.77 6.56 -14.21
CA LEU A 179 -3.19 7.86 -14.55
C LEU A 179 -2.26 8.27 -13.42
N ARG A 180 -1.03 8.65 -13.74
CA ARG A 180 -0.06 9.15 -12.75
C ARG A 180 -0.29 10.64 -12.52
N SER A 181 -0.22 11.09 -11.27
CA SER A 181 -0.52 12.47 -10.87
C SER A 181 0.45 13.50 -11.47
N GLU A 182 1.67 13.09 -11.80
CA GLU A 182 2.69 13.99 -12.39
C GLU A 182 2.53 14.20 -13.89
N GLU A 183 1.77 13.35 -14.59
CA GLU A 183 1.58 13.42 -16.04
C GLU A 183 0.43 14.34 -16.47
N HIS A 184 -0.41 14.78 -15.52
CA HIS A 184 -1.56 15.63 -15.80
C HIS A 184 -1.57 16.87 -14.91
N THR A 185 -0.80 17.88 -15.29
CA THR A 185 -1.26 19.23 -15.07
C THR A 185 -2.55 19.36 -15.87
N PHE A 186 -3.70 19.43 -15.21
CA PHE A 186 -4.95 19.75 -15.87
C PHE A 186 -4.82 21.18 -16.40
N GLU A 187 -4.31 21.34 -17.60
CA GLU A 187 -4.63 22.51 -18.42
C GLU A 187 -6.13 22.37 -18.73
N LEU A 188 -6.94 23.05 -17.95
CA LEU A 188 -8.28 23.42 -18.36
C LEU A 188 -8.10 24.32 -19.59
N GLN A 189 -8.01 23.71 -20.77
CA GLN A 189 -8.23 24.43 -22.01
C GLN A 189 -9.69 24.84 -21.99
N SER A 190 -9.92 26.10 -21.63
CA SER A 190 -11.19 26.74 -21.85
C SER A 190 -11.52 26.59 -23.35
N PRO A 191 -12.66 26.02 -23.71
CA PRO A 191 -13.11 26.09 -25.08
C PRO A 191 -13.36 27.58 -25.40
N CYS A 192 -12.63 28.10 -26.37
CA CYS A 192 -12.96 29.35 -27.04
C CYS A 192 -14.29 29.21 -27.78
#